data_5bf0c90fe427489e6aa292fa654aa6e6
#
_entry.id   5bf0c90fe427489e6aa292fa654aa6e6
#
_cell.length_a   1.000
_cell.length_b   1.000
_cell.length_c   1.000
_cell.angle_alpha   90.00
_cell.angle_beta   90.00
_cell.angle_gamma   90.00
#
_symmetry.space_group_name_H-M   'P 1'
#
loop_
_entity.id
_entity.type
_entity.pdbx_description
1 polymer ?
#
loop_
_entity_poly.entity_id
_entity_poly.type
_entity_poly.pdbx_seq_one_letter_code
_entity_poly.pdbx_strand_id
1 'polypeptide(L)'
;MAMNGNGKALDANSLPVKEYDGIIIGGGGSGLMSSLQLAQSGMNTAVISKVFPTRSHTVSAQGGITCAIASADPNDDWRWHMYDTVKGSDFIGDQDSIEYMCQEGPATVFEL
;
A
#
# COMPACT_ATOMS: atom_id res chain seq x y z
N MET A 1 26.51 13.17 -8.71
CA MET A 1 26.00 14.41 -9.30
C MET A 1 25.14 14.02 -10.49
N ALA A 2 23.87 14.40 -10.54
CA ALA A 2 22.99 14.07 -11.66
C ALA A 2 23.33 14.94 -12.87
N MET A 3 23.35 14.34 -14.08
CA MET A 3 23.62 15.03 -15.34
C MET A 3 22.39 14.95 -16.25
N ASN A 4 22.17 15.98 -17.05
CA ASN A 4 21.17 15.95 -18.11
C ASN A 4 21.66 15.10 -19.29
N GLY A 5 20.80 14.80 -20.27
CA GLY A 5 21.13 14.00 -21.47
C GLY A 5 22.27 14.55 -22.33
N ASN A 6 22.74 15.79 -22.07
CA ASN A 6 23.85 16.45 -22.75
C ASN A 6 25.14 16.50 -21.90
N GLY A 7 25.20 15.75 -20.81
CA GLY A 7 26.38 15.65 -19.94
C GLY A 7 26.66 16.88 -19.08
N LYS A 8 25.72 17.85 -19.00
CA LYS A 8 25.84 19.00 -18.10
C LYS A 8 25.27 18.67 -16.73
N ALA A 9 25.92 19.17 -15.67
CA ALA A 9 25.36 19.10 -14.33
C ALA A 9 23.97 19.73 -14.28
N LEU A 10 23.03 19.02 -13.65
CA LEU A 10 21.69 19.57 -13.40
C LEU A 10 21.81 20.69 -12.36
N ASP A 11 21.43 21.90 -12.73
CA ASP A 11 21.23 22.99 -11.77
C ASP A 11 19.85 22.82 -11.13
N ALA A 12 19.83 22.50 -9.85
CA ALA A 12 18.60 22.30 -9.08
C ALA A 12 17.70 23.55 -9.12
N ASN A 13 18.27 24.72 -9.23
CA ASN A 13 17.50 25.98 -9.27
C ASN A 13 16.83 26.22 -10.63
N SER A 14 17.19 25.48 -11.67
CA SER A 14 16.59 25.55 -12.99
C SER A 14 15.47 24.54 -13.23
N LEU A 15 15.23 23.63 -12.27
CA LEU A 15 14.18 22.62 -12.38
C LEU A 15 12.82 23.21 -12.00
N PRO A 16 11.73 22.80 -12.69
CA PRO A 16 10.38 23.21 -12.29
C PRO A 16 10.06 22.62 -10.92
N VAL A 17 9.66 23.48 -10.00
CA VAL A 17 9.19 23.08 -8.66
C VAL A 17 7.68 22.95 -8.69
N LYS A 18 7.16 21.87 -8.13
CA LYS A 18 5.73 21.65 -7.88
C LYS A 18 5.53 21.40 -6.41
N GLU A 19 4.51 22.03 -5.84
CA GLU A 19 4.18 21.95 -4.42
C GLU A 19 2.93 21.11 -4.23
N TYR A 20 2.94 20.28 -3.21
CA TYR A 20 1.86 19.40 -2.81
C TYR A 20 1.77 19.35 -1.28
N ASP A 21 0.58 19.14 -0.73
CA ASP A 21 0.38 18.95 0.70
C ASP A 21 0.92 17.60 1.18
N GLY A 22 0.86 16.58 0.31
CA GLY A 22 1.37 15.24 0.57
C GLY A 22 2.06 14.62 -0.64
N ILE A 23 3.19 13.96 -0.41
CA ILE A 23 3.90 13.19 -1.44
C ILE A 23 4.03 11.75 -0.98
N ILE A 24 3.52 10.82 -1.79
CA ILE A 24 3.60 9.38 -1.56
C ILE A 24 4.60 8.78 -2.53
N ILE A 25 5.53 8.00 -2.02
CA ILE A 25 6.53 7.29 -2.83
C ILE A 25 6.12 5.83 -2.94
N GLY A 26 5.68 5.41 -4.11
CA GLY A 26 5.22 4.07 -4.43
C GLY A 26 3.74 4.04 -4.83
N GLY A 27 3.45 3.53 -6.03
CA GLY A 27 2.09 3.41 -6.59
C GLY A 27 1.52 1.99 -6.50
N GLY A 28 1.85 1.23 -5.44
CA GLY A 28 1.21 -0.04 -5.12
C GLY A 28 -0.07 0.15 -4.31
N GLY A 29 -0.70 -0.94 -3.86
CA GLY A 29 -1.96 -0.89 -3.11
C GLY A 29 -1.91 0.02 -1.89
N SER A 30 -0.88 -0.10 -1.06
CA SER A 30 -0.68 0.75 0.13
C SER A 30 -0.55 2.23 -0.22
N GLY A 31 0.26 2.58 -1.23
CA GLY A 31 0.45 3.98 -1.63
C GLY A 31 -0.81 4.58 -2.26
N LEU A 32 -1.55 3.81 -3.05
CA LEU A 32 -2.80 4.26 -3.65
C LEU A 32 -3.90 4.47 -2.59
N MET A 33 -4.01 3.56 -1.61
CA MET A 33 -4.96 3.72 -0.51
C MET A 33 -4.62 4.95 0.35
N SER A 34 -3.34 5.15 0.67
CA SER A 34 -2.90 6.36 1.38
C SER A 34 -3.21 7.63 0.58
N SER A 35 -3.01 7.62 -0.74
CA SER A 35 -3.33 8.78 -1.58
C SER A 35 -4.82 9.06 -1.66
N LEU A 36 -5.65 8.03 -1.66
CA LEU A 36 -7.10 8.16 -1.64
C LEU A 36 -7.57 8.83 -0.34
N GLN A 37 -7.08 8.38 0.80
CA GLN A 37 -7.43 8.95 2.10
C GLN A 37 -6.99 10.42 2.23
N LEU A 38 -5.77 10.75 1.77
CA LEU A 38 -5.31 12.14 1.75
C LEU A 38 -6.16 13.01 0.82
N ALA A 39 -6.52 12.52 -0.35
CA ALA A 39 -7.38 13.24 -1.29
C ALA A 39 -8.80 13.44 -0.73
N GLN A 40 -9.36 12.44 -0.06
CA GLN A 40 -10.65 12.53 0.62
C GLN A 40 -10.65 13.57 1.75
N SER A 41 -9.50 13.80 2.40
CA SER A 41 -9.33 14.86 3.39
C SER A 41 -9.12 16.27 2.78
N GLY A 42 -9.16 16.38 1.46
CA GLY A 42 -9.04 17.64 0.73
C GLY A 42 -7.59 18.08 0.44
N MET A 43 -6.61 17.20 0.68
CA MET A 43 -5.20 17.50 0.43
C MET A 43 -4.84 17.33 -1.05
N ASN A 44 -4.06 18.28 -1.58
CA ASN A 44 -3.43 18.15 -2.90
C ASN A 44 -2.26 17.17 -2.80
N THR A 45 -2.40 15.98 -3.39
CA THR A 45 -1.49 14.87 -3.20
C THR A 45 -0.83 14.44 -4.50
N ALA A 46 0.46 14.13 -4.44
CA ALA A 46 1.20 13.50 -5.54
C ALA A 46 1.67 12.10 -5.18
N VAL A 47 1.52 11.17 -6.13
CA VAL A 47 2.10 9.82 -6.03
C VAL A 47 3.27 9.71 -7.00
N ILE A 48 4.46 9.43 -6.49
CA ILE A 48 5.67 9.18 -7.29
C ILE A 48 5.86 7.68 -7.40
N SER A 49 5.82 7.15 -8.60
CA SER A 49 5.97 5.72 -8.84
C SER A 49 7.01 5.43 -9.91
N LYS A 50 7.78 4.35 -9.72
CA LYS A 50 8.76 3.87 -10.69
C LYS A 50 8.09 3.32 -11.95
N VAL A 51 6.94 2.69 -11.79
CA VAL A 51 6.14 2.09 -12.86
C VAL A 51 4.71 2.61 -12.78
N PHE A 52 3.97 2.48 -13.87
CA PHE A 52 2.56 2.82 -13.86
C PHE A 52 1.81 1.96 -12.81
N PRO A 53 0.87 2.52 -12.04
CA PRO A 53 0.24 1.80 -10.92
C PRO A 53 -0.35 0.43 -11.28
N THR A 54 -0.90 0.28 -12.50
CA THR A 54 -1.43 -1.00 -13.00
C THR A 54 -0.34 -2.06 -13.28
N ARG A 55 0.92 -1.73 -13.11
CA ARG A 55 2.07 -2.64 -13.16
C ARG A 55 2.73 -2.86 -11.79
N SER A 56 2.07 -2.45 -10.73
CA SER A 56 2.53 -2.71 -9.37
C SER A 56 2.43 -4.20 -9.03
N HIS A 57 3.20 -4.63 -8.02
CA HIS A 57 3.10 -6.01 -7.53
C HIS A 57 1.69 -6.36 -7.04
N THR A 58 1.00 -5.42 -6.42
CA THR A 58 -0.40 -5.59 -5.99
C THR A 58 -1.32 -6.00 -7.13
N VAL A 59 -1.21 -5.35 -8.29
CA VAL A 59 -2.01 -5.69 -9.48
C VAL A 59 -1.52 -6.97 -10.15
N SER A 60 -0.22 -7.26 -10.10
CA SER A 60 0.39 -8.45 -10.71
C SER A 60 0.15 -9.72 -9.91
N ALA A 61 -0.24 -9.60 -8.65
CA ALA A 61 -0.57 -10.75 -7.81
C ALA A 61 -1.82 -11.46 -8.37
N GLN A 62 -1.75 -12.80 -8.47
CA GLN A 62 -2.83 -13.63 -9.00
C GLN A 62 -3.65 -14.31 -7.89
N GLY A 63 -3.22 -14.22 -6.65
CA GLY A 63 -3.98 -14.67 -5.49
C GLY A 63 -5.08 -13.68 -5.12
N GLY A 64 -6.01 -14.12 -4.33
CA GLY A 64 -7.00 -13.25 -3.72
C GLY A 64 -6.45 -12.53 -2.50
N ILE A 65 -7.32 -11.86 -1.80
CA ILE A 65 -7.08 -11.34 -0.45
C ILE A 65 -7.64 -12.37 0.54
N THR A 66 -6.79 -12.88 1.42
CA THR A 66 -7.25 -13.74 2.51
C THR A 66 -7.79 -12.84 3.63
N CYS A 67 -9.04 -13.08 4.02
CA CYS A 67 -9.70 -12.32 5.05
C CYS A 67 -10.86 -13.12 5.65
N ALA A 68 -11.09 -12.97 6.94
CA ALA A 68 -12.17 -13.62 7.68
C ALA A 68 -13.49 -12.84 7.52
N ILE A 69 -14.17 -13.03 6.39
CA ILE A 69 -15.46 -12.36 6.09
C ILE A 69 -16.67 -13.29 6.21
N ALA A 70 -16.49 -14.49 6.75
CA ALA A 70 -17.53 -15.47 6.99
C ALA A 70 -18.39 -15.83 5.75
N SER A 71 -17.82 -15.75 4.55
CA SER A 71 -18.55 -15.99 3.30
C SER A 71 -18.93 -17.46 3.07
N ALA A 72 -18.13 -18.40 3.57
CA ALA A 72 -18.33 -19.83 3.41
C ALA A 72 -18.69 -20.52 4.74
N ASP A 73 -18.14 -20.09 5.84
CA ASP A 73 -18.39 -20.59 7.19
C ASP A 73 -18.82 -19.43 8.10
N PRO A 74 -20.05 -19.44 8.66
CA PRO A 74 -20.51 -18.38 9.55
C PRO A 74 -19.73 -18.29 10.88
N ASN A 75 -18.92 -19.30 11.21
CA ASN A 75 -18.07 -19.29 12.39
C ASN A 75 -16.65 -18.77 12.10
N ASP A 76 -16.39 -18.35 10.85
CA ASP A 76 -15.10 -17.76 10.50
C ASP A 76 -14.81 -16.50 11.31
N ASP A 77 -13.59 -16.41 11.85
CA ASP A 77 -13.20 -15.35 12.78
C ASP A 77 -11.76 -14.90 12.48
N TRP A 78 -11.50 -13.61 12.56
CA TRP A 78 -10.18 -13.05 12.33
C TRP A 78 -9.08 -13.65 13.22
N ARG A 79 -9.43 -14.22 14.40
CA ARG A 79 -8.48 -14.88 15.30
C ARG A 79 -7.92 -16.17 14.71
N TRP A 80 -8.72 -16.88 13.92
CA TRP A 80 -8.25 -18.04 13.16
C TRP A 80 -7.27 -17.61 12.07
N HIS A 81 -7.60 -16.54 11.35
CA HIS A 81 -6.71 -15.95 10.36
C HIS A 81 -5.38 -15.51 11.00
N MET A 82 -5.44 -14.84 12.17
CA MET A 82 -4.26 -14.47 12.93
C MET A 82 -3.42 -15.69 13.33
N TYR A 83 -4.06 -16.73 13.89
CA TYR A 83 -3.38 -17.96 14.28
C TYR A 83 -2.64 -18.60 13.09
N ASP A 84 -3.30 -18.75 11.97
CA ASP A 84 -2.71 -19.33 10.75
C ASP A 84 -1.57 -18.47 10.20
N THR A 85 -1.69 -17.16 10.27
CA THR A 85 -0.66 -16.22 9.81
C THR A 85 0.58 -16.27 10.72
N VAL A 86 0.40 -16.25 12.03
CA VAL A 86 1.50 -16.39 13.01
C VAL A 86 2.21 -17.72 12.83
N LYS A 87 1.47 -18.82 12.72
CA LYS A 87 2.01 -20.15 12.48
C LYS A 87 2.72 -20.27 11.14
N GLY A 88 2.12 -19.71 10.08
CA GLY A 88 2.70 -19.72 8.73
C GLY A 88 3.96 -18.89 8.60
N SER A 89 4.17 -17.91 9.47
CA SER A 89 5.41 -17.14 9.58
C SER A 89 6.47 -17.77 10.51
N ASP A 90 6.30 -19.04 10.88
CA ASP A 90 7.18 -19.73 11.85
C ASP A 90 7.35 -18.97 13.17
N PHE A 91 6.35 -18.22 13.61
CA PHE A 91 6.33 -17.38 14.82
C PHE A 91 7.38 -16.26 14.85
N ILE A 92 7.98 -15.91 13.71
CA ILE A 92 8.97 -14.81 13.61
C ILE A 92 8.37 -13.51 13.11
N GLY A 93 7.11 -13.50 12.67
CA GLY A 93 6.39 -12.28 12.29
C GLY A 93 6.12 -11.37 13.50
N ASP A 94 6.00 -10.07 13.24
CA ASP A 94 5.52 -9.11 14.24
C ASP A 94 4.04 -9.39 14.54
N GLN A 95 3.77 -9.91 15.75
CA GLN A 95 2.44 -10.41 16.09
C GLN A 95 1.42 -9.29 16.28
N ASP A 96 1.83 -8.12 16.74
CA ASP A 96 0.95 -6.96 16.89
C ASP A 96 0.49 -6.45 15.50
N SER A 97 1.42 -6.42 14.54
CA SER A 97 1.09 -6.08 13.15
C SER A 97 0.20 -7.11 12.48
N ILE A 98 0.40 -8.41 12.76
CA ILE A 98 -0.45 -9.50 12.26
C ILE A 98 -1.85 -9.40 12.85
N GLU A 99 -1.97 -9.18 14.16
CA GLU A 99 -3.25 -8.99 14.84
C GLU A 99 -4.03 -7.84 14.23
N TYR A 100 -3.40 -6.67 14.12
CA TYR A 100 -4.00 -5.50 13.52
C TYR A 100 -4.49 -5.78 12.08
N MET A 101 -3.64 -6.38 11.25
CA MET A 101 -3.99 -6.73 9.87
C MET A 101 -5.21 -7.65 9.80
N CYS A 102 -5.24 -8.71 10.62
CA CYS A 102 -6.33 -9.69 10.59
C CYS A 102 -7.63 -9.11 11.15
N GLN A 103 -7.54 -8.25 12.16
CA GLN A 103 -8.69 -7.61 12.79
C GLN A 103 -9.34 -6.56 11.87
N GLU A 104 -8.54 -5.72 11.21
CA GLU A 104 -9.02 -4.67 10.33
C GLU A 104 -9.32 -5.17 8.90
N GLY A 105 -8.82 -6.35 8.54
CA GLY A 105 -8.98 -6.95 7.22
C GLY A 105 -10.43 -6.99 6.72
N PRO A 106 -11.41 -7.49 7.50
CA PRO A 106 -12.81 -7.54 7.08
C PRO A 106 -13.37 -6.18 6.64
N ALA A 107 -13.15 -5.14 7.43
CA ALA A 107 -13.61 -3.78 7.10
C ALA A 107 -12.94 -3.26 5.83
N THR A 108 -11.63 -3.47 5.71
CA THR A 108 -10.84 -3.05 4.54
C THR A 108 -11.31 -3.74 3.25
N VAL A 109 -11.63 -5.03 3.30
CA VAL A 109 -12.14 -5.77 2.12
C VAL A 109 -13.48 -5.25 1.65
N PHE A 110 -14.35 -4.83 2.57
CA PHE A 110 -15.64 -4.24 2.20
C PHE A 110 -15.52 -2.78 1.71
N GLU A 111 -14.43 -2.09 2.02
CA GLU A 111 -14.15 -0.75 1.52
C GLU A 111 -13.62 -0.75 0.07
N LEU A 112 -12.92 -1.82 -0.34
CA LEU A 112 -12.35 -1.99 -1.68
C LEU A 112 -13.39 -2.40 -2.73
#